data_d0e28ef9f8d3b8dfefaf8fe37e11e0bf
#
_entry.id   d0e28ef9f8d3b8dfefaf8fe37e11e0bf
#
_cell.length_a   1.000
_cell.length_b   1.000
_cell.length_c   1.000
_cell.angle_alpha   90.00
_cell.angle_beta   90.00
_cell.angle_gamma   90.00
#
_symmetry.space_group_name_H-M   'P 1'
#
loop_
_entity.id
_entity.type
_entity.pdbx_description
1 polymer ?
#
loop_
_entity_poly.entity_id
_entity_poly.type
_entity_poly.pdbx_seq_one_letter_code
_entity_poly.pdbx_strand_id
1 'polypeptide(L)'
;MKESFLAKDGKSLCLYLLKTANEAVKTAATEFANATALITGVTPAVDVTDEFSAENEGICFALFSDVKFQDEKCKAYEKALCGSDGFAVLKEGKRFFILSHTESGLYYGAHDFLEKNADIVWGRGAKEYAVDYLQSDEIKILAYDYIEKSPFAVSFEYFSGTPPSFKNGFAPCSIMPRQAFISFVKS
;
A
#
# COMPACT_ATOMS: atom_id res chain seq x y z
N MET A 1 -10.53 15.17 -17.87
CA MET A 1 -9.92 13.91 -17.41
C MET A 1 -11.04 12.97 -16.98
N LYS A 2 -10.99 11.71 -17.40
CA LYS A 2 -11.98 10.71 -16.94
C LYS A 2 -11.68 10.38 -15.47
N GLU A 3 -12.68 10.44 -14.61
CA GLU A 3 -12.53 10.08 -13.20
C GLU A 3 -12.23 8.58 -13.07
N SER A 4 -11.40 8.22 -12.11
CA SER A 4 -11.07 6.84 -11.79
C SER A 4 -11.56 6.54 -10.37
N PHE A 5 -12.17 5.38 -10.18
CA PHE A 5 -12.70 4.93 -8.89
C PHE A 5 -12.07 3.60 -8.52
N LEU A 6 -11.69 3.46 -7.26
CA LEU A 6 -11.31 2.17 -6.69
C LEU A 6 -12.55 1.30 -6.51
N ALA A 7 -13.62 1.88 -5.98
CA ALA A 7 -14.92 1.24 -5.84
C ALA A 7 -16.03 2.25 -6.13
N LYS A 8 -17.10 1.78 -6.76
CA LYS A 8 -18.30 2.57 -7.07
C LYS A 8 -19.46 1.66 -7.50
N ASP A 9 -20.69 2.03 -7.11
CA ASP A 9 -21.93 1.36 -7.52
C ASP A 9 -21.89 -0.18 -7.30
N GLY A 10 -21.36 -0.62 -6.15
CA GLY A 10 -21.25 -2.03 -5.80
C GLY A 10 -20.19 -2.81 -6.59
N LYS A 11 -19.28 -2.12 -7.29
CA LYS A 11 -18.16 -2.72 -8.03
C LYS A 11 -16.84 -2.12 -7.56
N SER A 12 -15.78 -2.90 -7.62
CA SER A 12 -14.41 -2.45 -7.34
C SER A 12 -13.47 -2.80 -8.46
N LEU A 13 -12.35 -2.08 -8.53
CA LEU A 13 -11.21 -2.49 -9.34
C LEU A 13 -10.66 -3.82 -8.82
N CYS A 14 -10.13 -4.62 -9.73
CA CYS A 14 -9.38 -5.82 -9.39
C CYS A 14 -7.99 -5.46 -8.87
N LEU A 15 -7.49 -6.22 -7.92
CA LEU A 15 -6.12 -6.15 -7.44
C LEU A 15 -5.32 -7.25 -8.14
N TYR A 16 -4.20 -6.87 -8.75
CA TYR A 16 -3.37 -7.79 -9.52
C TYR A 16 -2.04 -8.04 -8.81
N LEU A 17 -1.67 -9.31 -8.72
CA LEU A 17 -0.41 -9.79 -8.20
C LEU A 17 0.31 -10.61 -9.27
N LEU A 18 1.63 -10.58 -9.27
CA LEU A 18 2.40 -11.53 -10.06
C LEU A 18 2.41 -12.92 -9.38
N LYS A 19 2.50 -13.99 -10.17
CA LYS A 19 2.67 -15.36 -9.65
C LYS A 19 3.93 -15.50 -8.78
N THR A 20 4.93 -14.67 -9.03
CA THR A 20 6.17 -14.60 -8.24
C THR A 20 6.02 -13.86 -6.93
N ALA A 21 4.86 -13.21 -6.68
CA ALA A 21 4.61 -12.47 -5.45
C ALA A 21 4.70 -13.38 -4.23
N ASN A 22 5.50 -12.95 -3.26
CA ASN A 22 5.65 -13.67 -2.00
C ASN A 22 4.46 -13.40 -1.05
N GLU A 23 4.47 -14.04 0.12
CA GLU A 23 3.37 -13.94 1.09
C GLU A 23 3.19 -12.52 1.64
N ALA A 24 4.26 -11.72 1.76
CA ALA A 24 4.13 -10.35 2.25
C ALA A 24 3.38 -9.45 1.26
N VAL A 25 3.65 -9.59 -0.05
CA VAL A 25 2.93 -8.88 -1.11
C VAL A 25 1.45 -9.30 -1.14
N LYS A 26 1.18 -10.60 -1.00
CA LYS A 26 -0.20 -11.13 -0.93
C LYS A 26 -0.94 -10.59 0.30
N THR A 27 -0.25 -10.51 1.44
CA THR A 27 -0.82 -9.94 2.67
C THR A 27 -1.18 -8.47 2.47
N ALA A 28 -0.29 -7.67 1.89
CA ALA A 28 -0.57 -6.26 1.61
C ALA A 28 -1.82 -6.07 0.73
N ALA A 29 -1.94 -6.86 -0.35
CA ALA A 29 -3.10 -6.81 -1.22
C ALA A 29 -4.39 -7.28 -0.51
N THR A 30 -4.29 -8.31 0.33
CA THR A 30 -5.44 -8.81 1.11
C THR A 30 -5.93 -7.78 2.12
N GLU A 31 -5.02 -7.12 2.83
CA GLU A 31 -5.38 -6.07 3.78
C GLU A 31 -5.96 -4.84 3.09
N PHE A 32 -5.42 -4.48 1.93
CA PHE A 32 -5.99 -3.44 1.08
C PHE A 32 -7.43 -3.78 0.65
N ALA A 33 -7.68 -5.03 0.22
CA ALA A 33 -9.02 -5.49 -0.14
C ALA A 33 -9.99 -5.44 1.05
N ASN A 34 -9.54 -5.88 2.23
CA ASN A 34 -10.33 -5.85 3.45
C ASN A 34 -10.68 -4.42 3.87
N ALA A 35 -9.71 -3.50 3.83
CA ALA A 35 -9.94 -2.10 4.16
C ALA A 35 -10.91 -1.44 3.15
N THR A 36 -10.78 -1.73 1.87
CA THR A 36 -11.74 -1.28 0.85
C THR A 36 -13.15 -1.79 1.15
N ALA A 37 -13.27 -3.08 1.55
CA ALA A 37 -14.55 -3.67 1.92
C ALA A 37 -15.15 -3.06 3.18
N LEU A 38 -14.34 -2.70 4.17
CA LEU A 38 -14.82 -1.99 5.38
C LEU A 38 -15.46 -0.65 5.01
N ILE A 39 -14.86 0.09 4.08
CA ILE A 39 -15.35 1.42 3.67
C ILE A 39 -16.59 1.30 2.78
N THR A 40 -16.57 0.39 1.78
CA THR A 40 -17.55 0.39 0.69
C THR A 40 -18.55 -0.76 0.74
N GLY A 41 -18.32 -1.75 1.59
CA GLY A 41 -19.06 -3.01 1.57
C GLY A 41 -18.72 -3.93 0.39
N VAL A 42 -17.78 -3.54 -0.48
CA VAL A 42 -17.38 -4.30 -1.67
C VAL A 42 -15.94 -4.78 -1.53
N THR A 43 -15.74 -6.09 -1.57
CA THR A 43 -14.40 -6.69 -1.53
C THR A 43 -13.80 -6.73 -2.94
N PRO A 44 -12.67 -6.06 -3.21
CA PRO A 44 -11.95 -6.22 -4.46
C PRO A 44 -11.55 -7.66 -4.71
N ALA A 45 -11.70 -8.13 -5.94
CA ALA A 45 -11.12 -9.40 -6.36
C ALA A 45 -9.60 -9.28 -6.40
N VAL A 46 -8.91 -10.36 -6.00
CA VAL A 46 -7.44 -10.45 -6.09
C VAL A 46 -7.09 -11.52 -7.10
N ASP A 47 -6.52 -11.10 -8.22
CA ASP A 47 -6.11 -11.98 -9.31
C ASP A 47 -4.59 -12.12 -9.37
N VAL A 48 -4.15 -13.35 -9.66
CA VAL A 48 -2.73 -13.69 -9.80
C VAL A 48 -2.42 -13.97 -11.26
N THR A 49 -1.49 -13.19 -11.83
CA THR A 49 -1.15 -13.22 -13.26
C THR A 49 0.35 -13.48 -13.49
N ASP A 50 0.72 -13.90 -14.69
CA ASP A 50 2.12 -14.04 -15.09
C ASP A 50 2.76 -12.66 -15.38
N GLU A 51 1.97 -11.75 -15.93
CA GLU A 51 2.40 -10.38 -16.27
C GLU A 51 1.23 -9.40 -16.14
N PHE A 52 1.51 -8.13 -15.94
CA PHE A 52 0.48 -7.08 -15.89
C PHE A 52 0.13 -6.65 -17.31
N SER A 53 -1.00 -7.13 -17.83
CA SER A 53 -1.49 -6.76 -19.15
C SER A 53 -1.99 -5.32 -19.20
N ALA A 54 -1.71 -4.61 -20.29
CA ALA A 54 -2.19 -3.25 -20.54
C ALA A 54 -3.72 -3.15 -20.66
N GLU A 55 -4.39 -4.25 -20.96
CA GLU A 55 -5.85 -4.33 -21.08
C GLU A 55 -6.56 -4.35 -19.71
N ASN A 56 -5.86 -4.77 -18.67
CA ASN A 56 -6.44 -4.89 -17.33
C ASN A 56 -6.63 -3.51 -16.69
N GLU A 57 -7.79 -3.28 -16.11
CA GLU A 57 -8.07 -2.10 -15.29
C GLU A 57 -8.04 -2.50 -13.82
N GLY A 58 -7.13 -1.93 -13.05
CA GLY A 58 -6.98 -2.34 -11.64
C GLY A 58 -5.78 -1.75 -10.93
N ILE A 59 -5.50 -2.29 -9.75
CA ILE A 59 -4.35 -1.92 -8.91
C ILE A 59 -3.36 -3.07 -8.91
N CYS A 60 -2.13 -2.81 -9.30
CA CYS A 60 -1.04 -3.77 -9.40
C CYS A 60 -0.07 -3.58 -8.24
N PHE A 61 0.20 -4.64 -7.50
CA PHE A 61 1.18 -4.67 -6.42
C PHE A 61 2.41 -5.41 -6.88
N ALA A 62 3.56 -4.75 -6.86
CA ALA A 62 4.82 -5.40 -7.24
C ALA A 62 6.04 -4.75 -6.59
N LEU A 63 7.12 -5.50 -6.48
CA LEU A 63 8.44 -4.95 -6.23
C LEU A 63 9.02 -4.39 -7.54
N PHE A 64 9.87 -3.37 -7.46
CA PHE A 64 10.55 -2.85 -8.64
C PHE A 64 11.40 -3.90 -9.35
N SER A 65 11.91 -4.90 -8.63
CA SER A 65 12.63 -6.04 -9.20
C SER A 65 11.79 -6.92 -10.13
N ASP A 66 10.48 -6.93 -9.94
CA ASP A 66 9.58 -7.86 -10.62
C ASP A 66 8.97 -7.26 -11.90
N VAL A 67 9.12 -5.96 -12.09
CA VAL A 67 8.49 -5.23 -13.20
C VAL A 67 9.54 -4.40 -13.95
N LYS A 68 9.51 -4.47 -15.27
CA LYS A 68 10.39 -3.65 -16.12
C LYS A 68 9.57 -2.51 -16.72
N PHE A 69 9.82 -1.32 -16.28
CA PHE A 69 9.19 -0.13 -16.84
C PHE A 69 10.08 0.52 -17.91
N GLN A 70 9.45 0.96 -19.00
CA GLN A 70 10.11 1.73 -20.05
C GLN A 70 10.09 3.24 -19.75
N ASP A 71 9.12 3.67 -18.95
CA ASP A 71 8.89 5.08 -18.65
C ASP A 71 10.01 5.67 -17.77
N GLU A 72 10.53 6.83 -18.19
CA GLU A 72 11.59 7.56 -17.49
C GLU A 72 11.15 8.02 -16.08
N LYS A 73 9.87 8.31 -15.89
CA LYS A 73 9.31 8.68 -14.58
C LYS A 73 9.41 7.52 -13.60
N CYS A 74 9.05 6.31 -14.04
CA CYS A 74 9.14 5.13 -13.21
C CYS A 74 10.59 4.82 -12.84
N LYS A 75 11.52 4.92 -13.78
CA LYS A 75 12.96 4.77 -13.53
C LYS A 75 13.51 5.81 -12.56
N ALA A 76 13.01 7.06 -12.65
CA ALA A 76 13.40 8.10 -11.71
C ALA A 76 12.91 7.80 -10.29
N TYR A 77 11.69 7.28 -10.14
CA TYR A 77 11.12 6.88 -8.86
C TYR A 77 11.85 5.67 -8.26
N GLU A 78 12.11 4.64 -9.07
CA GLU A 78 12.92 3.49 -8.67
C GLU A 78 14.28 3.92 -8.12
N LYS A 79 14.98 4.80 -8.83
CA LYS A 79 16.28 5.33 -8.41
C LYS A 79 16.19 6.15 -7.12
N ALA A 80 15.16 6.99 -6.98
CA ALA A 80 14.97 7.84 -5.81
C ALA A 80 14.68 7.05 -4.53
N LEU A 81 14.04 5.90 -4.66
CA LEU A 81 13.63 5.02 -3.56
C LEU A 81 14.67 3.94 -3.23
N CYS A 82 15.72 3.80 -4.02
CA CYS A 82 16.75 2.80 -3.83
C CYS A 82 17.34 2.84 -2.40
N GLY A 83 17.44 1.68 -1.76
CA GLY A 83 17.97 1.54 -0.40
C GLY A 83 17.06 2.06 0.70
N SER A 84 15.76 2.19 0.45
CA SER A 84 14.77 2.63 1.45
C SER A 84 13.50 1.77 1.40
N ASP A 85 12.70 1.85 2.46
CA ASP A 85 11.34 1.31 2.53
C ASP A 85 10.30 2.29 1.95
N GLY A 86 10.74 3.19 1.08
CA GLY A 86 9.85 4.09 0.36
C GLY A 86 9.07 3.35 -0.72
N PHE A 87 8.00 3.99 -1.19
CA PHE A 87 7.14 3.44 -2.22
C PHE A 87 6.75 4.49 -3.26
N ALA A 88 6.30 4.02 -4.40
CA ALA A 88 5.76 4.83 -5.48
C ALA A 88 4.33 4.40 -5.80
N VAL A 89 3.49 5.36 -6.08
CA VAL A 89 2.19 5.15 -6.68
C VAL A 89 2.19 5.77 -8.07
N LEU A 90 1.93 4.96 -9.08
CA LEU A 90 2.00 5.36 -10.47
C LEU A 90 0.71 5.02 -11.20
N LYS A 91 0.33 5.84 -12.18
CA LYS A 91 -0.73 5.52 -13.13
C LYS A 91 -0.15 5.26 -14.50
N GLU A 92 -0.47 4.10 -15.07
CA GLU A 92 -0.15 3.75 -16.45
C GLU A 92 -1.40 3.25 -17.18
N GLY A 93 -1.91 4.06 -18.08
CA GLY A 93 -3.16 3.74 -18.78
C GLY A 93 -4.35 3.63 -17.84
N LYS A 94 -4.89 2.41 -17.70
CA LYS A 94 -6.01 2.09 -16.80
C LYS A 94 -5.57 1.46 -15.48
N ARG A 95 -4.27 1.24 -15.31
CA ARG A 95 -3.69 0.58 -14.13
C ARG A 95 -3.09 1.60 -13.19
N PHE A 96 -3.18 1.28 -11.93
CA PHE A 96 -2.42 1.94 -10.87
C PHE A 96 -1.43 0.94 -10.30
N PHE A 97 -0.20 1.35 -10.15
CA PHE A 97 0.85 0.54 -9.57
C PHE A 97 1.23 1.06 -8.19
N ILE A 98 1.31 0.17 -7.24
CA ILE A 98 1.94 0.40 -5.94
C ILE A 98 3.25 -0.38 -5.97
N LEU A 99 4.37 0.33 -5.91
CA LEU A 99 5.70 -0.21 -6.14
C LEU A 99 6.64 0.15 -4.99
N SER A 100 7.53 -0.78 -4.65
CA SER A 100 8.61 -0.54 -3.70
C SER A 100 9.81 -1.43 -4.00
N HIS A 101 10.96 -1.12 -3.39
CA HIS A 101 12.11 -2.04 -3.35
C HIS A 101 11.98 -3.11 -2.27
N THR A 102 11.13 -2.87 -1.27
CA THR A 102 10.95 -3.75 -0.12
C THR A 102 9.48 -4.09 0.09
N GLU A 103 9.24 -5.23 0.73
CA GLU A 103 7.90 -5.67 1.11
C GLU A 103 7.24 -4.70 2.10
N SER A 104 8.02 -4.21 3.06
CA SER A 104 7.56 -3.21 4.02
C SER A 104 7.10 -1.93 3.33
N GLY A 105 7.90 -1.44 2.37
CA GLY A 105 7.55 -0.26 1.59
C GLY A 105 6.28 -0.46 0.75
N LEU A 106 6.09 -1.66 0.18
CA LEU A 106 4.87 -1.99 -0.55
C LEU A 106 3.64 -1.98 0.37
N TYR A 107 3.80 -2.53 1.56
CA TYR A 107 2.76 -2.51 2.59
C TYR A 107 2.39 -1.07 3.00
N TYR A 108 3.38 -0.22 3.24
CA TYR A 108 3.15 1.20 3.52
C TYR A 108 2.47 1.92 2.36
N GLY A 109 2.87 1.61 1.13
CA GLY A 109 2.26 2.17 -0.07
C GLY A 109 0.79 1.82 -0.22
N ALA A 110 0.41 0.58 0.12
CA ALA A 110 -0.98 0.15 0.12
C ALA A 110 -1.84 0.96 1.11
N HIS A 111 -1.34 1.18 2.32
CA HIS A 111 -2.05 1.95 3.34
C HIS A 111 -2.11 3.44 3.02
N ASP A 112 -1.00 4.03 2.59
CA ASP A 112 -0.94 5.45 2.21
C ASP A 112 -1.84 5.76 1.00
N PHE A 113 -1.94 4.83 0.05
CA PHE A 113 -2.87 4.98 -1.07
C PHE A 113 -4.32 5.08 -0.58
N LEU A 114 -4.73 4.26 0.36
CA LEU A 114 -6.07 4.32 0.94
C LEU A 114 -6.27 5.61 1.76
N GLU A 115 -5.31 6.01 2.60
CA GLU A 115 -5.39 7.27 3.36
C GLU A 115 -5.55 8.50 2.46
N LYS A 116 -4.91 8.51 1.30
CA LYS A 116 -4.97 9.64 0.36
C LYS A 116 -6.23 9.67 -0.50
N ASN A 117 -6.92 8.53 -0.64
CA ASN A 117 -8.05 8.40 -1.55
C ASN A 117 -9.37 8.08 -0.84
N ALA A 118 -9.33 7.76 0.44
CA ALA A 118 -10.50 7.43 1.25
C ALA A 118 -10.39 8.05 2.65
N ASP A 119 -11.53 8.18 3.31
CA ASP A 119 -11.59 8.66 4.69
C ASP A 119 -11.32 7.49 5.64
N ILE A 120 -10.05 7.12 5.76
CA ILE A 120 -9.55 6.05 6.63
C ILE A 120 -8.35 6.54 7.42
N VAL A 121 -8.30 6.21 8.70
CA VAL A 121 -7.19 6.52 9.60
C VAL A 121 -6.78 5.25 10.32
N TRP A 122 -5.49 4.99 10.30
CA TRP A 122 -4.91 3.86 10.99
C TRP A 122 -4.53 4.25 12.42
N GLY A 123 -5.19 3.64 13.39
CA GLY A 123 -5.00 3.92 14.81
C GLY A 123 -4.05 2.94 15.47
N ARG A 124 -3.65 3.29 16.71
CA ARG A 124 -2.92 2.39 17.61
C ARG A 124 -3.88 1.74 18.59
N GLY A 125 -3.60 0.51 18.99
CA GLY A 125 -4.26 -0.09 20.12
C GLY A 125 -4.91 -1.42 19.86
N ALA A 126 -5.95 -1.72 20.63
CA ALA A 126 -6.73 -2.93 20.46
C ALA A 126 -7.35 -2.98 19.05
N LYS A 127 -7.59 -4.19 18.54
CA LYS A 127 -8.10 -4.41 17.18
C LYS A 127 -9.33 -3.57 16.84
N GLU A 128 -10.18 -3.32 17.80
CA GLU A 128 -11.39 -2.51 17.67
C GLU A 128 -11.15 -1.01 17.42
N TYR A 129 -9.94 -0.51 17.73
CA TYR A 129 -9.53 0.89 17.51
C TYR A 129 -8.38 1.03 16.53
N ALA A 130 -8.02 -0.07 15.87
CA ALA A 130 -6.87 -0.07 14.96
C ALA A 130 -7.16 0.65 13.66
N VAL A 131 -8.41 0.80 13.28
CA VAL A 131 -8.84 1.45 12.05
C VAL A 131 -10.09 2.27 12.34
N ASP A 132 -10.04 3.55 11.98
CA ASP A 132 -11.22 4.43 11.97
C ASP A 132 -11.51 4.84 10.52
N TYR A 133 -12.77 4.78 10.10
CA TYR A 133 -13.15 5.04 8.72
C TYR A 133 -14.57 5.54 8.59
N LEU A 134 -14.83 6.32 7.54
CA LEU A 134 -16.18 6.67 7.11
C LEU A 134 -16.64 5.69 6.02
N GLN A 135 -17.83 5.14 6.22
CA GLN A 135 -18.47 4.34 5.17
C GLN A 135 -18.86 5.23 3.99
N SER A 136 -18.60 4.73 2.79
CA SER A 136 -18.91 5.42 1.54
C SER A 136 -19.26 4.39 0.47
N ASP A 137 -20.21 4.73 -0.40
CA ASP A 137 -20.58 3.88 -1.55
C ASP A 137 -19.52 3.95 -2.68
N GLU A 138 -18.58 4.91 -2.59
CA GLU A 138 -17.52 5.05 -3.57
C GLU A 138 -16.20 5.50 -2.95
N ILE A 139 -15.09 5.06 -3.56
CA ILE A 139 -13.75 5.57 -3.32
C ILE A 139 -13.22 6.09 -4.65
N LYS A 140 -13.05 7.40 -4.75
CA LYS A 140 -12.50 8.06 -5.94
C LYS A 140 -10.99 8.13 -5.83
N ILE A 141 -10.28 7.72 -6.88
CA ILE A 141 -8.82 7.82 -6.92
C ILE A 141 -8.43 9.24 -7.33
N LEU A 142 -7.95 10.00 -6.37
CA LEU A 142 -7.52 11.40 -6.54
C LEU A 142 -5.99 11.54 -6.50
N ALA A 143 -5.34 10.75 -5.63
CA ALA A 143 -3.89 10.81 -5.43
C ALA A 143 -3.20 9.63 -6.12
N TYR A 144 -2.37 9.93 -7.08
CA TYR A 144 -1.48 9.02 -7.79
C TYR A 144 -0.30 9.82 -8.38
N ASP A 145 0.68 9.13 -8.95
CA ASP A 145 1.89 9.73 -9.52
C ASP A 145 2.77 10.46 -8.48
N TYR A 146 3.00 9.80 -7.36
CA TYR A 146 3.85 10.29 -6.28
C TYR A 146 4.76 9.21 -5.71
N ILE A 147 5.76 9.66 -4.96
CA ILE A 147 6.62 8.81 -4.13
C ILE A 147 6.56 9.29 -2.69
N GLU A 148 6.74 8.34 -1.78
CA GLU A 148 6.94 8.63 -0.37
C GLU A 148 8.17 7.87 0.13
N LYS A 149 8.99 8.56 0.87
CA LYS A 149 10.21 8.02 1.46
C LYS A 149 10.38 8.59 2.86
N SER A 150 10.58 7.72 3.84
CA SER A 150 10.92 8.18 5.18
C SER A 150 12.23 8.99 5.13
N PRO A 151 12.28 10.17 5.75
CA PRO A 151 13.53 10.92 5.88
C PRO A 151 14.50 10.29 6.89
N PHE A 152 14.06 9.24 7.59
CA PHE A 152 14.83 8.60 8.65
C PHE A 152 15.47 7.31 8.14
N ALA A 153 16.71 7.05 8.51
CA ALA A 153 17.41 5.82 8.20
C ALA A 153 16.83 4.61 8.96
N VAL A 154 16.30 4.85 10.17
CA VAL A 154 15.65 3.82 10.99
C VAL A 154 14.44 4.43 11.69
N SER A 155 13.33 3.73 11.66
CA SER A 155 12.11 4.11 12.36
C SER A 155 11.73 3.03 13.36
N PHE A 156 11.44 3.43 14.61
CA PHE A 156 10.95 2.54 15.64
C PHE A 156 9.62 3.03 16.17
N GLU A 157 8.75 2.11 16.47
CA GLU A 157 7.60 2.39 17.32
C GLU A 157 7.89 1.90 18.73
N TYR A 158 7.77 2.79 19.70
CA TYR A 158 7.91 2.44 21.11
C TYR A 158 6.52 2.25 21.74
N PHE A 159 6.23 1.04 22.15
CA PHE A 159 5.02 0.74 22.92
C PHE A 159 5.33 0.81 24.41
N SER A 160 4.61 1.63 25.15
CA SER A 160 4.60 1.59 26.62
C SER A 160 3.73 0.41 27.09
N GLY A 161 4.23 -0.78 26.98
CA GLY A 161 3.58 -2.02 27.38
C GLY A 161 4.43 -3.20 27.01
N THR A 162 4.20 -4.36 27.63
CA THR A 162 4.93 -5.58 27.28
C THR A 162 4.64 -5.89 25.82
N PRO A 163 5.60 -5.77 24.92
CA PRO A 163 5.35 -6.08 23.51
C PRO A 163 4.92 -7.53 23.42
N PRO A 164 3.88 -7.85 22.63
CA PRO A 164 3.57 -9.23 22.34
C PRO A 164 4.79 -9.83 21.65
N SER A 165 5.58 -10.53 22.44
CA SER A 165 6.70 -11.40 22.07
C SER A 165 7.43 -11.03 20.77
N PHE A 166 8.53 -10.31 20.88
CA PHE A 166 9.63 -10.31 19.91
C PHE A 166 10.22 -11.71 19.65
N LYS A 167 9.56 -12.77 20.10
CA LYS A 167 10.04 -14.14 20.02
C LYS A 167 10.08 -14.72 18.61
N ASN A 168 9.40 -14.12 17.64
CA ASN A 168 9.29 -14.67 16.27
C ASN A 168 9.54 -13.65 15.18
N GLY A 169 10.54 -12.78 15.33
CA GLY A 169 10.92 -11.85 14.26
C GLY A 169 9.72 -11.17 13.60
N PHE A 170 9.61 -9.88 13.68
CA PHE A 170 8.58 -9.05 13.06
C PHE A 170 7.16 -9.60 13.25
N ALA A 171 6.49 -9.21 14.32
CA ALA A 171 5.07 -9.04 14.19
C ALA A 171 4.85 -8.10 12.98
N PRO A 172 3.96 -8.44 12.01
CA PRO A 172 3.63 -7.50 10.95
C PRO A 172 3.31 -6.20 11.66
N CYS A 173 3.99 -5.12 11.29
CA CYS A 173 3.70 -3.81 11.82
C CYS A 173 2.24 -3.56 11.52
N SER A 174 1.40 -3.81 12.50
CA SER A 174 0.03 -3.42 12.41
C SER A 174 0.06 -1.92 12.24
N ILE A 175 -0.09 -1.48 11.01
CA ILE A 175 -0.61 -0.18 10.64
C ILE A 175 -0.14 0.94 11.55
N MET A 176 0.92 1.63 11.13
CA MET A 176 1.44 2.77 11.86
C MET A 176 0.94 4.07 11.25
N PRO A 177 0.18 4.89 11.98
CA PRO A 177 -0.08 6.24 11.53
C PRO A 177 1.24 7.01 11.41
N ARG A 178 1.39 7.80 10.34
CA ARG A 178 2.57 8.65 10.07
C ARG A 178 3.07 9.47 11.27
N GLN A 179 2.19 9.79 12.20
CA GLN A 179 2.47 10.64 13.37
C GLN A 179 3.14 9.89 14.53
N ALA A 180 3.35 8.60 14.42
CA ALA A 180 3.78 7.74 15.51
C ALA A 180 5.26 7.33 15.48
N PHE A 181 6.03 7.81 14.52
CA PHE A 181 7.44 7.45 14.39
C PHE A 181 8.31 8.27 15.32
N ILE A 182 9.00 7.60 16.24
CA ILE A 182 10.16 8.16 16.93
C ILE A 182 11.38 7.74 16.12
N SER A 183 12.09 8.72 15.58
CA SER A 183 13.33 8.47 14.83
C SER A 183 14.53 8.62 15.74
N PHE A 184 15.48 7.70 15.63
CA PHE A 184 16.83 7.87 16.16
C PHE A 184 17.77 8.05 14.98
N VAL A 185 18.37 9.22 14.88
CA VAL A 185 19.52 9.42 14.00
C VAL A 185 20.74 9.04 14.83
N LYS A 186 21.51 8.05 14.40
CA LYS A 186 22.85 7.86 14.90
C LYS A 186 23.70 9.04 14.41
N SER A 187 24.10 9.88 15.33
CA SER A 187 25.20 10.82 15.12
C SER A 187 26.51 10.08 14.88
#